data_dac8cf49957b64d63d05034f8253c8f6
#
_entry.id   dac8cf49957b64d63d05034f8253c8f6
#
_cell.length_a   1.000
_cell.length_b   1.000
_cell.length_c   1.000
_cell.angle_alpha   90.00
_cell.angle_beta   90.00
_cell.angle_gamma   90.00
#
_symmetry.space_group_name_H-M   'P 1'
#
loop_
_entity.id
_entity.type
_entity.pdbx_description
1 polymer ?
#
loop_
_entity_poly.entity_id
_entity_poly.type
_entity_poly.pdbx_seq_one_letter_code
_entity_poly.pdbx_strand_id
1 'polypeptide(L)'
;MALCKRRLSQRRKLCDMTMRVLSGNCVDQRWCVSHRADPAAARLADRHYNRQKIGSPQFAPTGSCAVFLSKCGRAFWVTSVPLSEWVRHAWGGAWICSAFRSEGAGCASELIRQAVAATRAHYGEPPALGMVTFVNRDKVRPRMVRGKKVWGWSYLKAGFTEIGETKSGLLALQLLPESMPGPLAANQRTMHGTPLFDRIHFNGDAA
;
A
#
# COMPACT_ATOMS: atom_id res chain seq x y z
N MET A 1 3.50 28.16 -27.92
CA MET A 1 3.88 27.34 -26.76
C MET A 1 3.30 27.79 -25.41
N ALA A 2 2.86 29.02 -25.22
CA ALA A 2 2.32 29.51 -23.91
C ALA A 2 0.90 29.05 -23.55
N LEU A 3 0.04 28.79 -24.53
CA LEU A 3 -1.37 28.40 -24.34
C LEU A 3 -1.53 26.95 -23.77
N CYS A 4 -0.61 26.05 -24.10
CA CYS A 4 -0.68 24.66 -23.63
C CYS A 4 -0.32 24.52 -22.12
N LYS A 5 0.62 25.34 -21.62
CA LYS A 5 1.01 25.38 -20.21
C LYS A 5 -0.09 25.91 -19.28
N ARG A 6 -0.92 26.86 -19.75
CA ARG A 6 -2.06 27.41 -18.97
C ARG A 6 -3.20 26.42 -18.80
N ARG A 7 -3.50 25.59 -19.80
CA ARG A 7 -4.57 24.56 -19.69
C ARG A 7 -4.23 23.42 -18.73
N LEU A 8 -2.97 23.02 -18.62
CA LEU A 8 -2.51 22.01 -17.66
C LEU A 8 -2.51 22.52 -16.21
N SER A 9 -2.19 23.81 -16.00
CA SER A 9 -2.27 24.45 -14.69
C SER A 9 -3.72 24.60 -14.19
N GLN A 10 -4.64 24.98 -15.06
CA GLN A 10 -6.07 25.09 -14.69
C GLN A 10 -6.72 23.73 -14.41
N ARG A 11 -6.39 22.67 -15.14
CA ARG A 11 -6.90 21.33 -14.85
C ARG A 11 -6.39 20.79 -13.51
N ARG A 12 -5.15 21.12 -13.11
CA ARG A 12 -4.62 20.76 -11.78
C ARG A 12 -5.31 21.51 -10.65
N LYS A 13 -5.60 22.81 -10.83
CA LYS A 13 -6.33 23.61 -9.84
C LYS A 13 -7.80 23.19 -9.73
N LEU A 14 -8.44 22.82 -10.82
CA LEU A 14 -9.82 22.32 -10.82
C LEU A 14 -9.93 20.98 -10.13
N CYS A 15 -8.99 20.06 -10.33
CA CYS A 15 -8.92 18.77 -9.63
C CYS A 15 -8.71 18.95 -8.12
N ASP A 16 -7.89 19.92 -7.72
CA ASP A 16 -7.63 20.22 -6.30
C ASP A 16 -8.82 20.97 -5.63
N MET A 17 -9.53 21.81 -6.37
CA MET A 17 -10.70 22.55 -5.87
C MET A 17 -11.96 21.67 -5.79
N THR A 18 -12.19 20.78 -6.77
CA THR A 18 -13.35 19.88 -6.76
C THR A 18 -13.25 18.86 -5.62
N MET A 19 -12.03 18.47 -5.22
CA MET A 19 -11.81 17.60 -4.05
C MET A 19 -12.06 18.30 -2.71
N ARG A 20 -12.01 19.64 -2.65
CA ARG A 20 -12.27 20.40 -1.41
C ARG A 20 -13.75 20.72 -1.17
N VAL A 21 -14.57 20.73 -2.19
CA VAL A 21 -16.01 21.11 -2.08
C VAL A 21 -16.92 19.91 -1.79
N LEU A 22 -16.45 18.67 -1.99
CA LEU A 22 -17.23 17.45 -1.73
C LEU A 22 -16.82 16.73 -0.42
N SER A 23 -16.02 17.33 0.44
CA SER A 23 -15.62 16.73 1.72
C SER A 23 -16.57 17.05 2.87
N GLY A 24 -17.82 16.64 2.73
CA GLY A 24 -18.59 16.14 3.86
C GLY A 24 -18.14 14.70 4.13
N ASN A 25 -17.15 14.50 4.96
CA ASN A 25 -16.77 13.30 5.73
C ASN A 25 -17.12 11.90 5.19
N CYS A 26 -16.80 11.58 3.94
CA CYS A 26 -16.66 10.18 3.51
C CYS A 26 -15.40 10.03 2.69
N VAL A 27 -14.27 9.74 3.36
CA VAL A 27 -13.06 9.30 2.66
C VAL A 27 -13.37 7.93 2.07
N ASP A 28 -13.69 7.90 0.77
CA ASP A 28 -13.93 6.63 0.07
C ASP A 28 -12.66 5.77 0.14
N GLN A 29 -12.66 4.78 1.04
CA GLN A 29 -11.57 3.82 1.18
C GLN A 29 -11.43 3.02 -0.12
N ARG A 30 -10.27 3.18 -0.78
CA ARG A 30 -9.99 2.56 -2.08
C ARG A 30 -9.47 1.14 -1.99
N TRP A 31 -9.10 0.69 -0.79
CA TRP A 31 -8.54 -0.61 -0.55
C TRP A 31 -9.60 -1.62 -0.11
N CYS A 32 -9.44 -2.84 -0.60
CA CYS A 32 -10.17 -4.01 -0.13
C CYS A 32 -9.19 -4.98 0.54
N VAL A 33 -9.65 -5.69 1.56
CA VAL A 33 -8.89 -6.78 2.17
C VAL A 33 -8.59 -7.85 1.13
N SER A 34 -7.38 -8.33 1.13
CA SER A 34 -6.88 -9.36 0.22
C SER A 34 -6.01 -10.36 0.99
N HIS A 35 -5.36 -11.29 0.31
CA HIS A 35 -4.50 -12.29 0.91
C HIS A 35 -3.25 -12.56 0.07
N ARG A 36 -2.22 -13.18 0.69
CA ARG A 36 -0.88 -13.40 0.10
C ARG A 36 -0.84 -14.24 -1.17
N ALA A 37 -1.93 -14.92 -1.51
CA ALA A 37 -2.05 -15.75 -2.71
C ALA A 37 -3.19 -15.29 -3.63
N ASP A 38 -3.66 -14.03 -3.49
CA ASP A 38 -4.70 -13.47 -4.37
C ASP A 38 -4.18 -13.37 -5.82
N PRO A 39 -4.78 -14.08 -6.79
CA PRO A 39 -4.31 -14.08 -8.18
C PRO A 39 -4.32 -12.69 -8.82
N ALA A 40 -5.25 -11.81 -8.42
CA ALA A 40 -5.32 -10.44 -8.94
C ALA A 40 -4.17 -9.58 -8.42
N ALA A 41 -3.82 -9.71 -7.15
CA ALA A 41 -2.67 -9.04 -6.55
C ALA A 41 -1.34 -9.66 -7.02
N ALA A 42 -1.28 -10.99 -7.22
CA ALA A 42 -0.09 -11.69 -7.71
C ALA A 42 0.38 -11.17 -9.06
N ARG A 43 -0.55 -10.88 -9.99
CA ARG A 43 -0.21 -10.27 -11.30
C ARG A 43 0.48 -8.91 -11.17
N LEU A 44 0.11 -8.10 -10.20
CA LEU A 44 0.78 -6.83 -9.90
C LEU A 44 2.12 -7.05 -9.21
N ALA A 45 2.16 -8.01 -8.28
CA ALA A 45 3.37 -8.38 -7.55
C ALA A 45 4.45 -8.93 -8.49
N ASP A 46 4.09 -9.72 -9.49
CA ASP A 46 5.02 -10.27 -10.48
C ASP A 46 5.72 -9.18 -11.32
N ARG A 47 5.11 -7.99 -11.43
CA ARG A 47 5.71 -6.82 -12.07
C ARG A 47 6.41 -5.87 -11.08
N HIS A 48 6.44 -6.20 -9.80
CA HIS A 48 7.14 -5.41 -8.80
C HIS A 48 8.62 -5.80 -8.77
N TYR A 49 9.53 -4.82 -8.73
CA TYR A 49 10.99 -5.05 -8.79
C TYR A 49 11.54 -5.92 -7.67
N ASN A 50 10.83 -6.02 -6.54
CA ASN A 50 11.21 -6.82 -5.37
C ASN A 50 10.73 -8.29 -5.48
N ARG A 51 10.08 -8.67 -6.58
CA ARG A 51 9.55 -10.02 -6.75
C ARG A 51 10.69 -11.02 -6.94
N GLN A 52 10.82 -11.97 -6.02
CA GLN A 52 11.89 -12.96 -6.05
C GLN A 52 11.64 -14.09 -7.06
N LYS A 53 10.40 -14.59 -7.11
CA LYS A 53 10.01 -15.67 -8.04
C LYS A 53 8.69 -15.32 -8.73
N ILE A 54 8.77 -14.91 -10.00
CA ILE A 54 7.61 -14.63 -10.84
C ILE A 54 6.78 -15.90 -11.00
N GLY A 55 5.45 -15.78 -10.98
CA GLY A 55 4.51 -16.88 -11.08
C GLY A 55 4.36 -17.72 -9.82
N SER A 56 5.09 -17.42 -8.73
CA SER A 56 4.84 -18.08 -7.44
C SER A 56 3.46 -17.71 -6.91
N PRO A 57 2.65 -18.68 -6.42
CA PRO A 57 1.32 -18.39 -5.91
C PRO A 57 1.31 -17.44 -4.71
N GLN A 58 2.37 -17.45 -3.90
CA GLN A 58 2.51 -16.51 -2.77
C GLN A 58 3.49 -15.40 -3.12
N PHE A 59 3.11 -14.15 -2.86
CA PHE A 59 3.90 -12.96 -3.16
C PHE A 59 4.23 -12.10 -1.93
N ALA A 60 3.60 -12.36 -0.79
CA ALA A 60 3.88 -11.68 0.46
C ALA A 60 4.88 -12.49 1.30
N PRO A 61 5.67 -11.84 2.18
CA PRO A 61 6.59 -12.52 3.10
C PRO A 61 5.88 -13.55 3.99
N THR A 62 6.63 -14.53 4.47
CA THR A 62 6.18 -15.44 5.54
C THR A 62 5.92 -14.65 6.84
N GLY A 63 5.04 -15.15 7.68
CA GLY A 63 4.66 -14.50 8.94
C GLY A 63 3.39 -13.66 8.82
N SER A 64 3.18 -12.75 9.76
CA SER A 64 2.02 -11.87 9.77
C SER A 64 2.14 -10.82 8.66
N CYS A 65 1.13 -10.77 7.79
CA CYS A 65 1.07 -9.75 6.76
C CYS A 65 -0.38 -9.33 6.47
N ALA A 66 -0.60 -8.03 6.29
CA ALA A 66 -1.81 -7.47 5.73
C ALA A 66 -1.60 -7.21 4.24
N VAL A 67 -2.51 -7.69 3.43
CA VAL A 67 -2.50 -7.49 1.98
C VAL A 67 -3.76 -6.75 1.58
N PHE A 68 -3.60 -5.68 0.81
CA PHE A 68 -4.71 -4.92 0.26
C PHE A 68 -4.62 -4.86 -1.26
N LEU A 69 -5.76 -4.98 -1.91
CA LEU A 69 -5.93 -4.77 -3.36
C LEU A 69 -6.88 -3.59 -3.56
N SER A 70 -6.56 -2.69 -4.48
CA SER A 70 -7.46 -1.58 -4.79
C SER A 70 -8.76 -2.09 -5.43
N LYS A 71 -9.89 -1.40 -5.19
CA LYS A 71 -11.21 -1.72 -5.78
C LYS A 71 -11.14 -1.93 -7.30
N CYS A 72 -10.31 -1.16 -7.99
CA CYS A 72 -10.13 -1.29 -9.43
C CYS A 72 -9.13 -2.38 -9.85
N GLY A 73 -8.53 -3.12 -8.92
CA GLY A 73 -7.56 -4.19 -9.20
C GLY A 73 -6.22 -3.73 -9.76
N ARG A 74 -5.92 -2.41 -9.77
CA ARG A 74 -4.71 -1.84 -10.38
C ARG A 74 -3.65 -1.36 -9.40
N ALA A 75 -3.84 -1.59 -8.10
CA ALA A 75 -2.81 -1.37 -7.09
C ALA A 75 -2.90 -2.44 -6.02
N PHE A 76 -1.74 -2.81 -5.45
CA PHE A 76 -1.67 -3.66 -4.27
C PHE A 76 -0.71 -3.09 -3.25
N TRP A 77 -0.93 -3.47 -2.00
CA TRP A 77 -0.12 -3.10 -0.85
C TRP A 77 0.12 -4.31 0.03
N VAL A 78 1.32 -4.44 0.57
CA VAL A 78 1.66 -5.46 1.56
C VAL A 78 2.37 -4.81 2.73
N THR A 79 1.81 -4.96 3.92
CA THR A 79 2.50 -4.70 5.19
C THR A 79 2.86 -6.03 5.82
N SER A 80 4.09 -6.21 6.26
CA SER A 80 4.53 -7.33 7.07
C SER A 80 4.95 -6.87 8.47
N VAL A 81 4.72 -7.73 9.45
CA VAL A 81 5.19 -7.57 10.82
C VAL A 81 6.20 -8.69 11.06
N PRO A 82 7.49 -8.46 10.78
CA PRO A 82 8.50 -9.47 10.97
C PRO A 82 8.76 -9.68 12.47
N LEU A 83 9.03 -10.92 12.85
CA LEU A 83 9.54 -11.22 14.19
C LEU A 83 10.92 -10.58 14.36
N SER A 84 11.16 -9.94 15.49
CA SER A 84 12.39 -9.18 15.78
C SER A 84 13.67 -9.98 15.59
N GLU A 85 13.65 -11.27 15.88
CA GLU A 85 14.78 -12.22 15.73
C GLU A 85 15.21 -12.43 14.27
N TRP A 86 14.32 -12.19 13.30
CA TRP A 86 14.61 -12.32 11.86
C TRP A 86 14.96 -10.99 11.18
N VAL A 87 14.90 -9.88 11.94
CA VAL A 87 15.20 -8.56 11.38
C VAL A 87 16.68 -8.26 11.48
N ARG A 88 17.32 -8.03 10.33
CA ARG A 88 18.77 -7.73 10.23
C ARG A 88 19.07 -6.26 9.96
N HIS A 89 18.08 -5.38 9.99
CA HIS A 89 18.23 -3.94 9.80
C HIS A 89 17.97 -3.17 11.10
N ALA A 90 18.33 -1.89 11.12
CA ALA A 90 18.27 -1.05 12.32
C ALA A 90 16.82 -0.77 12.82
N TRP A 91 15.81 -1.06 12.02
CA TRP A 91 14.40 -0.76 12.32
C TRP A 91 13.62 -2.02 12.75
N GLY A 92 14.22 -2.83 13.60
CA GLY A 92 13.53 -3.99 14.20
C GLY A 92 12.33 -3.56 15.02
N GLY A 93 11.19 -4.22 14.84
CA GLY A 93 9.92 -3.89 15.50
C GLY A 93 9.03 -2.91 14.73
N ALA A 94 9.52 -2.22 13.70
CA ALA A 94 8.66 -1.43 12.83
C ALA A 94 7.76 -2.31 11.97
N TRP A 95 6.60 -1.81 11.56
CA TRP A 95 5.87 -2.38 10.44
C TRP A 95 6.65 -2.15 9.14
N ILE A 96 6.68 -3.14 8.27
CA ILE A 96 7.39 -3.04 6.99
C ILE A 96 6.40 -2.98 5.84
N CYS A 97 6.38 -1.87 5.10
CA CYS A 97 5.76 -1.89 3.78
C CYS A 97 6.67 -2.68 2.84
N SER A 98 6.35 -3.96 2.64
CA SER A 98 7.16 -4.90 1.87
C SER A 98 6.97 -4.74 0.36
N ALA A 99 5.81 -4.29 -0.08
CA ALA A 99 5.53 -4.02 -1.48
C ALA A 99 4.36 -3.04 -1.64
N PHE A 100 4.52 -2.13 -2.59
CA PHE A 100 3.47 -1.27 -3.11
C PHE A 100 3.67 -1.06 -4.60
N ARG A 101 2.64 -1.31 -5.39
CA ARG A 101 2.62 -0.99 -6.81
C ARG A 101 1.26 -0.45 -7.21
N SER A 102 1.25 0.59 -8.01
CA SER A 102 0.04 1.16 -8.60
C SER A 102 0.22 1.34 -10.10
N GLU A 103 -0.73 0.84 -10.86
CA GLU A 103 -0.81 0.93 -12.32
C GLU A 103 -2.02 1.77 -12.71
N GLY A 104 -1.99 3.05 -12.29
CA GLY A 104 -3.06 3.99 -12.60
C GLY A 104 -4.31 3.85 -11.72
N ALA A 105 -4.18 3.33 -10.49
CA ALA A 105 -5.30 3.26 -9.52
C ALA A 105 -5.63 4.62 -8.87
N GLY A 106 -4.88 5.68 -9.21
CA GLY A 106 -5.06 7.02 -8.67
C GLY A 106 -3.75 7.64 -8.18
N CYS A 107 -3.85 8.67 -7.34
CA CYS A 107 -2.68 9.33 -6.75
C CYS A 107 -1.95 8.38 -5.80
N ALA A 108 -0.68 8.04 -6.10
CA ALA A 108 0.07 7.04 -5.35
C ALA A 108 0.29 7.43 -3.88
N SER A 109 0.54 8.72 -3.58
CA SER A 109 0.70 9.17 -2.20
C SER A 109 -0.58 9.07 -1.39
N GLU A 110 -1.73 9.27 -2.02
CA GLU A 110 -3.03 9.10 -1.38
C GLU A 110 -3.34 7.62 -1.12
N LEU A 111 -3.05 6.77 -2.10
CA LEU A 111 -3.16 5.31 -1.92
C LEU A 111 -2.29 4.82 -0.77
N ILE A 112 -1.05 5.32 -0.65
CA ILE A 112 -0.16 4.99 0.46
C ILE A 112 -0.77 5.42 1.80
N ARG A 113 -1.26 6.67 1.92
CA ARG A 113 -1.91 7.14 3.16
C ARG A 113 -3.09 6.26 3.56
N GLN A 114 -3.95 5.93 2.62
CA GLN A 114 -5.10 5.04 2.88
C GLN A 114 -4.68 3.61 3.24
N ALA A 115 -3.59 3.09 2.64
CA ALA A 115 -3.06 1.78 2.99
C ALA A 115 -2.45 1.75 4.40
N VAL A 116 -1.79 2.84 4.83
CA VAL A 116 -1.33 3.01 6.22
C VAL A 116 -2.52 3.06 7.18
N ALA A 117 -3.57 3.81 6.86
CA ALA A 117 -4.80 3.86 7.65
C ALA A 117 -5.46 2.49 7.77
N ALA A 118 -5.51 1.73 6.67
CA ALA A 118 -6.04 0.36 6.65
C ALA A 118 -5.15 -0.61 7.45
N THR A 119 -3.83 -0.44 7.40
CA THR A 119 -2.88 -1.20 8.22
C THR A 119 -3.10 -0.95 9.71
N ARG A 120 -3.30 0.31 10.13
CA ARG A 120 -3.66 0.65 11.51
C ARG A 120 -5.00 0.05 11.94
N ALA A 121 -6.00 0.07 11.09
CA ALA A 121 -7.28 -0.58 11.38
C ALA A 121 -7.15 -2.11 11.51
N HIS A 122 -6.18 -2.73 10.81
CA HIS A 122 -5.95 -4.17 10.84
C HIS A 122 -5.14 -4.62 12.06
N TYR A 123 -4.06 -3.89 12.40
CA TYR A 123 -3.13 -4.28 13.48
C TYR A 123 -3.32 -3.50 14.79
N GLY A 124 -4.09 -2.43 14.79
CA GLY A 124 -4.25 -1.55 15.95
C GLY A 124 -3.16 -0.48 16.04
N GLU A 125 -2.70 -0.22 17.26
CA GLU A 125 -1.70 0.82 17.50
C GLU A 125 -0.36 0.50 16.84
N PRO A 126 0.24 1.49 16.13
CA PRO A 126 1.52 1.28 15.48
C PRO A 126 2.65 1.15 16.51
N PRO A 127 3.71 0.38 16.20
CA PRO A 127 4.89 0.30 17.04
C PRO A 127 5.61 1.66 17.12
N ALA A 128 6.44 1.86 18.15
CA ALA A 128 7.17 3.12 18.36
C ALA A 128 7.99 3.59 17.14
N LEU A 129 8.53 2.64 16.36
CA LEU A 129 9.25 2.92 15.10
C LEU A 129 8.31 3.13 13.90
N GLY A 130 7.01 3.03 14.10
CA GLY A 130 6.02 3.24 13.05
C GLY A 130 6.14 2.26 11.89
N MET A 131 6.16 2.77 10.67
CA MET A 131 6.26 1.99 9.44
C MET A 131 7.50 2.39 8.65
N VAL A 132 8.21 1.39 8.12
CA VAL A 132 9.39 1.58 7.27
C VAL A 132 9.18 0.91 5.91
N THR A 133 9.73 1.50 4.86
CA THR A 133 9.84 0.90 3.53
C THR A 133 11.24 1.09 2.97
N PHE A 134 11.63 0.17 2.10
CA PHE A 134 12.96 0.18 1.48
C PHE A 134 12.84 0.34 -0.04
N VAL A 135 13.55 1.32 -0.58
CA VAL A 135 13.53 1.65 -2.01
C VAL A 135 14.88 1.31 -2.63
N ASN A 136 14.88 0.46 -3.64
CA ASN A 136 16.09 0.17 -4.42
C ASN A 136 16.25 1.26 -5.49
N ARG A 137 17.30 2.09 -5.34
CA ARG A 137 17.59 3.20 -6.25
C ARG A 137 17.94 2.76 -7.68
N ASP A 138 18.49 1.55 -7.85
CA ASP A 138 18.88 1.02 -9.15
C ASP A 138 17.66 0.48 -9.93
N LYS A 139 16.61 0.07 -9.22
CA LYS A 139 15.40 -0.53 -9.78
C LYS A 139 14.24 0.46 -9.92
N VAL A 140 14.29 1.58 -9.20
CA VAL A 140 13.23 2.59 -9.17
C VAL A 140 13.69 3.89 -9.83
N ARG A 141 12.94 4.38 -10.80
CA ARG A 141 13.24 5.68 -11.43
C ARG A 141 13.01 6.83 -10.45
N PRO A 142 13.98 7.73 -10.28
CA PRO A 142 13.80 8.90 -9.45
C PRO A 142 12.85 9.91 -10.12
N ARG A 143 12.20 10.71 -9.31
CA ARG A 143 11.51 11.92 -9.78
C ARG A 143 12.48 13.11 -9.73
N MET A 144 12.46 13.94 -10.77
CA MET A 144 13.18 15.21 -10.75
C MET A 144 12.35 16.26 -9.99
N VAL A 145 12.91 16.81 -8.90
CA VAL A 145 12.29 17.84 -8.08
C VAL A 145 13.32 18.96 -7.91
N ARG A 146 13.03 20.14 -8.44
CA ARG A 146 13.94 21.30 -8.39
C ARG A 146 15.37 20.96 -8.84
N GLY A 147 15.51 20.19 -9.92
CA GLY A 147 16.80 19.77 -10.47
C GLY A 147 17.49 18.61 -9.74
N LYS A 148 16.94 18.11 -8.64
CA LYS A 148 17.50 16.97 -7.87
C LYS A 148 16.73 15.67 -8.13
N LYS A 149 17.44 14.55 -8.18
CA LYS A 149 16.84 13.21 -8.22
C LYS A 149 16.31 12.85 -6.83
N VAL A 150 15.03 12.48 -6.75
CA VAL A 150 14.36 12.08 -5.51
C VAL A 150 13.73 10.70 -5.71
N TRP A 151 14.13 9.73 -4.90
CA TRP A 151 13.57 8.38 -4.87
C TRP A 151 12.46 8.28 -3.83
N GLY A 152 11.52 7.35 -4.03
CA GLY A 152 10.41 7.18 -3.08
C GLY A 152 9.46 8.37 -2.98
N TRP A 153 9.39 9.23 -4.01
CA TRP A 153 8.61 10.47 -4.01
C TRP A 153 7.18 10.30 -3.51
N SER A 154 6.49 9.21 -3.88
CA SER A 154 5.12 8.96 -3.44
C SER A 154 5.02 8.72 -1.94
N TYR A 155 6.01 8.07 -1.34
CA TYR A 155 6.11 7.89 0.11
C TYR A 155 6.40 9.21 0.82
N LEU A 156 7.37 10.00 0.32
CA LEU A 156 7.68 11.33 0.88
C LEU A 156 6.43 12.23 0.84
N LYS A 157 5.66 12.20 -0.25
CA LYS A 157 4.38 12.92 -0.34
C LYS A 157 3.28 12.34 0.55
N ALA A 158 3.40 11.10 0.98
CA ALA A 158 2.51 10.47 1.95
C ALA A 158 2.89 10.76 3.41
N GLY A 159 4.02 11.43 3.66
CA GLY A 159 4.49 11.82 4.99
C GLY A 159 5.68 11.04 5.50
N PHE A 160 6.20 10.07 4.74
CA PHE A 160 7.45 9.38 5.09
C PHE A 160 8.64 10.34 5.01
N THR A 161 9.65 10.09 5.81
CA THR A 161 10.94 10.81 5.82
C THR A 161 12.07 9.85 5.47
N GLU A 162 13.11 10.35 4.83
CA GLU A 162 14.34 9.61 4.59
C GLU A 162 15.14 9.51 5.88
N ILE A 163 15.53 8.29 6.28
CA ILE A 163 16.20 8.01 7.54
C ILE A 163 17.55 7.29 7.36
N GLY A 164 18.02 7.13 6.14
CA GLY A 164 19.31 6.51 5.82
C GLY A 164 19.20 5.35 4.86
N GLU A 165 20.16 4.45 4.95
CA GLU A 165 20.27 3.30 4.05
C GLU A 165 20.49 2.01 4.84
N THR A 166 20.07 0.89 4.25
CA THR A 166 20.42 -0.43 4.76
C THR A 166 21.88 -0.77 4.40
N LYS A 167 22.44 -1.79 5.04
CA LYS A 167 23.77 -2.32 4.70
C LYS A 167 23.90 -2.75 3.22
N SER A 168 22.79 -3.07 2.57
CA SER A 168 22.73 -3.42 1.14
C SER A 168 22.44 -2.23 0.22
N GLY A 169 22.49 -0.99 0.72
CA GLY A 169 22.31 0.22 -0.08
C GLY A 169 20.86 0.57 -0.43
N LEU A 170 19.87 -0.07 0.20
CA LEU A 170 18.48 0.32 0.01
C LEU A 170 18.17 1.60 0.81
N LEU A 171 17.54 2.57 0.16
CA LEU A 171 17.05 3.78 0.81
C LEU A 171 15.93 3.43 1.79
N ALA A 172 16.08 3.80 3.05
CA ALA A 172 15.07 3.60 4.08
C ALA A 172 14.22 4.86 4.25
N LEU A 173 12.91 4.69 4.18
CA LEU A 173 11.91 5.73 4.41
C LEU A 173 11.02 5.30 5.57
N GLN A 174 10.76 6.20 6.53
CA GLN A 174 10.00 5.92 7.75
C GLN A 174 8.82 6.88 7.89
N LEU A 175 7.72 6.36 8.40
CA LEU A 175 6.57 7.12 8.86
C LEU A 175 6.34 6.82 10.34
N LEU A 176 6.55 7.81 11.19
CA LEU A 176 6.37 7.68 12.63
C LEU A 176 4.88 7.68 13.02
N PRO A 177 4.50 7.09 14.17
CA PRO A 177 3.11 6.94 14.62
C PRO A 177 2.31 8.25 14.61
N GLU A 178 2.92 9.34 15.07
CA GLU A 178 2.32 10.69 15.15
C GLU A 178 2.01 11.30 13.78
N SER A 179 2.71 10.85 12.74
CA SER A 179 2.52 11.30 11.35
C SER A 179 1.58 10.39 10.55
N MET A 180 1.16 9.26 11.14
CA MET A 180 0.27 8.33 10.47
C MET A 180 -1.17 8.86 10.45
N PRO A 181 -1.93 8.60 9.37
CA PRO A 181 -3.36 8.86 9.36
C PRO A 181 -4.08 7.99 10.41
N GLY A 182 -5.24 8.47 10.89
CA GLY A 182 -6.11 7.68 11.74
C GLY A 182 -6.53 6.34 11.11
N PRO A 183 -6.91 5.33 11.92
CA PRO A 183 -7.32 4.04 11.39
C PRO A 183 -8.58 4.15 10.53
N LEU A 184 -8.55 3.53 9.36
CA LEU A 184 -9.69 3.46 8.43
C LEU A 184 -9.68 2.08 7.77
N ALA A 185 -10.61 1.21 8.15
CA ALA A 185 -10.65 -0.16 7.69
C ALA A 185 -10.76 -0.27 6.15
N ALA A 186 -10.03 -1.22 5.57
CA ALA A 186 -10.23 -1.60 4.18
C ALA A 186 -11.62 -2.25 4.01
N ASN A 187 -12.19 -2.09 2.81
CA ASN A 187 -13.47 -2.70 2.50
C ASN A 187 -13.34 -4.23 2.47
N GLN A 188 -14.41 -4.93 2.83
CA GLN A 188 -14.49 -6.35 2.54
C GLN A 188 -14.66 -6.54 1.03
N ARG A 189 -13.95 -7.51 0.48
CA ARG A 189 -14.09 -7.86 -0.93
C ARG A 189 -15.31 -8.77 -1.06
N THR A 190 -16.39 -8.27 -1.62
CA THR A 190 -17.52 -9.12 -2.04
C THR A 190 -17.03 -10.02 -3.17
N MET A 191 -16.79 -11.27 -2.86
CA MET A 191 -16.59 -12.30 -3.87
C MET A 191 -17.95 -12.54 -4.52
N HIS A 192 -18.16 -12.00 -5.72
CA HIS A 192 -19.25 -12.46 -6.58
C HIS A 192 -18.88 -13.86 -7.11
N GLY A 193 -19.04 -14.84 -6.26
CA GLY A 193 -18.91 -16.25 -6.55
C GLY A 193 -19.74 -16.96 -5.51
N THR A 194 -20.75 -17.69 -5.97
CA THR A 194 -21.68 -18.52 -5.19
C THR A 194 -20.94 -19.24 -4.07
N PRO A 195 -21.37 -19.14 -2.80
CA PRO A 195 -20.81 -19.96 -1.74
C PRO A 195 -21.15 -21.41 -2.04
N LEU A 196 -20.12 -22.21 -2.35
CA LEU A 196 -20.30 -23.65 -2.62
C LEU A 196 -20.64 -24.46 -1.35
N PHE A 197 -20.77 -23.80 -0.19
CA PHE A 197 -20.88 -24.45 1.12
C PHE A 197 -22.20 -24.20 1.88
N ASP A 198 -23.17 -23.47 1.31
CA ASP A 198 -24.46 -23.26 1.97
C ASP A 198 -25.52 -24.32 1.66
N ARG A 199 -25.13 -25.53 1.21
CA ARG A 199 -26.06 -26.65 0.97
C ARG A 199 -25.62 -27.96 1.65
N ILE A 200 -25.28 -27.89 2.92
CA ILE A 200 -25.35 -29.09 3.76
C ILE A 200 -26.39 -28.80 4.84
N HIS A 201 -27.66 -28.93 4.46
CA HIS A 201 -28.71 -29.19 5.42
C HIS A 201 -28.47 -30.59 6.01
N PHE A 202 -28.01 -30.64 7.24
CA PHE A 202 -28.18 -31.84 8.04
C PHE A 202 -29.66 -32.00 8.34
N ASN A 203 -30.37 -32.76 7.54
CA ASN A 203 -31.61 -33.38 7.96
C ASN A 203 -31.24 -34.52 8.91
N GLY A 204 -31.23 -34.21 10.19
CA GLY A 204 -31.23 -35.24 11.22
C GLY A 204 -32.67 -35.68 11.43
N ASP A 205 -33.13 -36.68 10.71
CA ASP A 205 -34.32 -37.42 11.09
C ASP A 205 -33.90 -38.43 12.15
N ALA A 206 -34.47 -38.23 13.35
CA ALA A 206 -34.48 -39.17 14.45
C ALA A 206 -35.46 -40.33 14.09
N ALA A 207 -34.98 -41.54 14.28
CA ALA A 207 -35.80 -42.71 14.57
C ALA A 207 -35.05 -43.60 15.55
#